data_1ec0342ae6b1a280760e8ee23c3f34a4
#
_entry.id   1ec0342ae6b1a280760e8ee23c3f34a4
#
_cell.length_a   1.000
_cell.length_b   1.000
_cell.length_c   1.000
_cell.angle_alpha   90.00
_cell.angle_beta   90.00
_cell.angle_gamma   90.00
#
_symmetry.space_group_name_H-M   'P 1'
#
loop_
_entity.id
_entity.type
_entity.pdbx_description
1 polymer ?
#
loop_
_entity_poly.entity_id
_entity_poly.type
_entity_poly.pdbx_seq_one_letter_code
_entity_poly.pdbx_strand_id
1 'polypeptide(L)'
;MRHVLAVISLVATPALAQEQAWPQEFASMIDEAKTYCEGDFSVAPEAVTQRDLNGDGTPDWILDSAGFACSDSYGLYCGTQGCGVETLIDGTIGSLLLHSWDTVTEGGTTYLTAPNDKGETVRFLWTGAEWQLQ
;
A
#
# COMPACT_ATOMS: atom_id res chain seq x y z
N MET A 1 -48.86 45.40 7.16
CA MET A 1 -48.30 44.03 7.19
C MET A 1 -46.96 44.08 6.50
N ARG A 2 -45.88 43.94 7.28
CA ARG A 2 -44.51 43.99 6.77
C ARG A 2 -44.03 42.56 6.66
N HIS A 3 -43.83 42.05 5.43
CA HIS A 3 -43.22 40.77 5.20
C HIS A 3 -41.68 40.92 5.26
N VAL A 4 -41.07 40.34 6.28
CA VAL A 4 -39.62 40.23 6.39
C VAL A 4 -39.22 38.96 5.66
N LEU A 5 -38.60 39.11 4.48
CA LEU A 5 -37.97 38.02 3.76
C LEU A 5 -36.60 37.73 4.43
N ALA A 6 -36.53 36.61 5.13
CA ALA A 6 -35.26 36.12 5.65
C ALA A 6 -34.46 35.48 4.48
N VAL A 7 -33.37 36.11 4.09
CA VAL A 7 -32.42 35.56 3.13
C VAL A 7 -31.52 34.56 3.90
N ILE A 8 -31.73 33.27 3.67
CA ILE A 8 -30.84 32.24 4.18
C ILE A 8 -29.64 32.14 3.22
N SER A 9 -28.51 32.70 3.64
CA SER A 9 -27.25 32.53 2.93
C SER A 9 -26.72 31.10 3.20
N LEU A 10 -26.78 30.22 2.19
CA LEU A 10 -26.06 28.95 2.22
C LEU A 10 -24.57 29.25 2.10
N VAL A 11 -23.84 29.10 3.18
CA VAL A 11 -22.40 29.10 3.15
C VAL A 11 -21.98 27.70 2.67
N ALA A 12 -21.57 27.59 1.40
CA ALA A 12 -20.94 26.40 0.89
C ALA A 12 -19.55 26.29 1.54
N THR A 13 -19.37 25.36 2.48
CA THR A 13 -18.04 24.97 2.97
C THR A 13 -17.31 24.25 1.86
N PRO A 14 -16.07 24.67 1.48
CA PRO A 14 -15.29 23.90 0.53
C PRO A 14 -15.04 22.53 1.12
N ALA A 15 -15.38 21.46 0.38
CA ALA A 15 -14.97 20.12 0.71
C ALA A 15 -13.43 20.08 0.64
N LEU A 16 -12.76 20.05 1.79
CA LEU A 16 -11.35 19.76 1.86
C LEU A 16 -11.18 18.37 1.25
N ALA A 17 -10.41 18.27 0.15
CA ALA A 17 -9.99 16.99 -0.39
C ALA A 17 -9.35 16.21 0.77
N GLN A 18 -9.96 15.11 1.20
CA GLN A 18 -9.37 14.24 2.18
C GLN A 18 -8.12 13.66 1.54
N GLU A 19 -6.95 14.13 1.96
CA GLU A 19 -5.71 13.40 1.72
C GLU A 19 -5.95 11.99 2.23
N GLN A 20 -5.75 10.99 1.35
CA GLN A 20 -5.91 9.60 1.69
C GLN A 20 -4.91 9.31 2.82
N ALA A 21 -5.43 9.17 4.05
CA ALA A 21 -4.60 8.93 5.21
C ALA A 21 -4.06 7.49 5.11
N TRP A 22 -2.78 7.37 4.74
CA TRP A 22 -2.06 6.10 4.81
C TRP A 22 -1.82 5.73 6.28
N PRO A 23 -1.71 4.44 6.60
CA PRO A 23 -1.28 4.03 7.93
C PRO A 23 0.02 4.72 8.34
N GLN A 24 0.13 5.06 9.63
CA GLN A 24 1.30 5.78 10.16
C GLN A 24 2.61 5.01 9.89
N GLU A 25 2.55 3.69 9.95
CA GLU A 25 3.68 2.80 9.66
C GLU A 25 4.17 3.00 8.23
N PHE A 26 3.27 3.08 7.26
CA PHE A 26 3.62 3.29 5.85
C PHE A 26 4.08 4.73 5.59
N ALA A 27 3.45 5.71 6.22
CA ALA A 27 3.88 7.09 6.12
C ALA A 27 5.34 7.24 6.60
N SER A 28 5.71 6.59 7.70
CA SER A 28 7.07 6.58 8.23
C SER A 28 8.06 5.89 7.28
N MET A 29 7.69 4.77 6.68
CA MET A 29 8.52 4.05 5.70
C MET A 29 8.74 4.88 4.43
N ILE A 30 7.71 5.57 3.96
CA ILE A 30 7.80 6.47 2.81
C ILE A 30 8.72 7.66 3.11
N ASP A 31 8.60 8.25 4.28
CA ASP A 31 9.47 9.34 4.71
C ASP A 31 10.93 8.89 4.82
N GLU A 32 11.18 7.67 5.31
CA GLU A 32 12.51 7.09 5.33
C GLU A 32 13.04 6.86 3.91
N ALA A 33 12.24 6.24 3.02
CA ALA A 33 12.61 6.01 1.64
C ALA A 33 12.99 7.29 0.91
N LYS A 34 12.28 8.38 1.17
CA LYS A 34 12.56 9.70 0.61
C LYS A 34 13.96 10.21 0.99
N THR A 35 14.49 9.85 2.16
CA THR A 35 15.81 10.31 2.61
C THR A 35 16.96 9.76 1.76
N TYR A 36 16.76 8.63 1.07
CA TYR A 36 17.75 8.03 0.19
C TYR A 36 17.76 8.63 -1.23
N CYS A 37 16.76 9.45 -1.56
CA CYS A 37 16.67 10.11 -2.85
C CYS A 37 17.29 11.52 -2.76
N GLU A 38 18.36 11.77 -3.52
CA GLU A 38 18.98 13.09 -3.61
C GLU A 38 18.22 14.04 -4.54
N GLY A 39 17.42 13.49 -5.46
CA GLY A 39 16.59 14.24 -6.39
C GLY A 39 15.12 14.34 -5.95
N ASP A 40 14.24 14.38 -6.92
CA ASP A 40 12.80 14.42 -6.69
C ASP A 40 12.26 13.02 -6.43
N PHE A 41 11.72 12.81 -5.22
CA PHE A 41 11.07 11.59 -4.82
C PHE A 41 9.57 11.65 -5.12
N SER A 42 9.03 10.56 -5.65
CA SER A 42 7.60 10.42 -5.88
C SER A 42 7.09 9.02 -5.52
N VAL A 43 5.82 8.97 -5.18
CA VAL A 43 5.09 7.73 -4.87
C VAL A 43 3.93 7.61 -5.84
N ALA A 44 3.90 6.54 -6.63
CA ALA A 44 2.78 6.27 -7.52
C ALA A 44 1.51 5.94 -6.70
N PRO A 45 0.31 6.30 -7.19
CA PRO A 45 -0.93 6.02 -6.46
C PRO A 45 -1.14 4.55 -6.10
N GLU A 46 -0.68 3.64 -6.96
CA GLU A 46 -0.77 2.18 -6.77
C GLU A 46 0.25 1.60 -5.79
N ALA A 47 1.20 2.41 -5.29
CA ALA A 47 2.18 1.96 -4.31
C ALA A 47 1.54 1.61 -2.96
N VAL A 48 0.45 2.27 -2.60
CA VAL A 48 -0.31 2.00 -1.38
C VAL A 48 -1.72 1.57 -1.77
N THR A 49 -2.04 0.33 -1.51
CA THR A 49 -3.33 -0.27 -1.86
C THR A 49 -3.90 -1.08 -0.70
N GLN A 50 -5.13 -1.52 -0.87
CA GLN A 50 -5.82 -2.39 0.09
C GLN A 50 -6.30 -3.66 -0.60
N ARG A 51 -6.10 -4.79 0.07
CA ARG A 51 -6.61 -6.10 -0.34
C ARG A 51 -6.71 -7.02 0.87
N ASP A 52 -7.71 -7.90 0.89
CA ASP A 52 -7.77 -8.97 1.88
C ASP A 52 -6.65 -9.98 1.63
N LEU A 53 -5.68 -10.05 2.52
CA LEU A 53 -4.48 -10.89 2.39
C LEU A 53 -4.54 -12.16 3.24
N ASN A 54 -5.41 -12.20 4.23
CA ASN A 54 -5.54 -13.35 5.15
C ASN A 54 -6.88 -14.07 5.05
N GLY A 55 -7.79 -13.60 4.19
CA GLY A 55 -9.08 -14.25 3.97
C GLY A 55 -10.13 -13.97 5.03
N ASP A 56 -9.96 -12.95 5.86
CA ASP A 56 -10.92 -12.60 6.92
C ASP A 56 -12.07 -11.68 6.45
N GLY A 57 -12.04 -11.26 5.17
CA GLY A 57 -13.04 -10.37 4.57
C GLY A 57 -12.81 -8.89 4.83
N THR A 58 -11.81 -8.52 5.61
CA THR A 58 -11.41 -7.13 5.85
C THR A 58 -10.20 -6.78 5.00
N PRO A 59 -10.21 -5.68 4.23
CA PRO A 59 -9.04 -5.27 3.46
C PRO A 59 -7.86 -4.93 4.37
N ASP A 60 -6.69 -5.45 4.04
CA ASP A 60 -5.41 -5.15 4.64
C ASP A 60 -4.64 -4.13 3.79
N TRP A 61 -3.63 -3.48 4.36
CA TRP A 61 -2.83 -2.51 3.66
C TRP A 61 -1.58 -3.13 3.05
N ILE A 62 -1.20 -2.63 1.87
CA ILE A 62 0.02 -3.04 1.15
C ILE A 62 0.74 -1.79 0.69
N LEU A 63 2.06 -1.78 0.95
CA LEU A 63 2.99 -0.78 0.44
C LEU A 63 3.99 -1.49 -0.48
N ASP A 64 3.95 -1.17 -1.77
CA ASP A 64 4.84 -1.73 -2.78
C ASP A 64 5.85 -0.66 -3.23
N SER A 65 7.11 -0.84 -2.89
CA SER A 65 8.16 0.11 -3.23
C SER A 65 8.53 0.12 -4.72
N ALA A 66 7.98 -0.77 -5.53
CA ALA A 66 8.02 -0.65 -6.99
C ALA A 66 7.37 0.64 -7.50
N GLY A 67 6.45 1.21 -6.73
CA GLY A 67 5.80 2.49 -7.01
C GLY A 67 6.60 3.72 -6.56
N PHE A 68 7.80 3.54 -5.99
CA PHE A 68 8.69 4.65 -5.62
C PHE A 68 9.59 5.04 -6.78
N ALA A 69 9.80 6.33 -6.96
CA ALA A 69 10.73 6.85 -7.95
C ALA A 69 11.59 7.96 -7.37
N CYS A 70 12.85 7.97 -7.81
CA CYS A 70 13.81 9.02 -7.53
C CYS A 70 14.38 9.53 -8.86
N SER A 71 14.31 10.84 -9.11
CA SER A 71 14.73 11.42 -10.39
C SER A 71 16.23 11.24 -10.70
N ASP A 72 17.06 11.11 -9.67
CA ASP A 72 18.52 11.00 -9.80
C ASP A 72 19.02 9.56 -9.80
N SER A 73 18.19 8.59 -9.44
CA SER A 73 18.63 7.21 -9.26
C SER A 73 17.55 6.23 -9.70
N TYR A 74 17.74 5.69 -10.89
CA TYR A 74 16.87 4.65 -11.41
C TYR A 74 17.08 3.34 -10.64
N GLY A 75 15.98 2.74 -10.20
CA GLY A 75 16.01 1.45 -9.49
C GLY A 75 16.53 1.49 -8.06
N LEU A 76 16.53 2.67 -7.41
CA LEU A 76 17.01 2.85 -6.05
C LEU A 76 16.31 1.94 -5.02
N TYR A 77 15.02 1.66 -5.22
CA TYR A 77 14.17 0.96 -4.26
C TYR A 77 13.96 -0.52 -4.59
N CYS A 78 14.54 -1.01 -5.68
CA CYS A 78 14.41 -2.38 -6.15
C CYS A 78 15.77 -2.99 -6.43
N GLY A 79 15.89 -4.29 -6.25
CA GLY A 79 17.11 -5.04 -6.51
C GLY A 79 16.85 -6.26 -7.40
N THR A 80 17.82 -7.17 -7.46
CA THR A 80 17.75 -8.41 -8.25
C THR A 80 16.67 -9.37 -7.76
N GLN A 81 16.28 -9.25 -6.49
CA GLN A 81 15.21 -10.07 -5.88
C GLN A 81 13.84 -9.40 -5.91
N GLY A 82 13.74 -8.21 -6.53
CA GLY A 82 12.52 -7.43 -6.61
C GLY A 82 12.54 -6.19 -5.72
N CYS A 83 11.36 -5.72 -5.41
CA CYS A 83 11.13 -4.53 -4.59
C CYS A 83 10.57 -4.94 -3.22
N GLY A 84 10.76 -4.10 -2.22
CA GLY A 84 10.14 -4.29 -0.91
C GLY A 84 8.62 -4.19 -1.00
N VAL A 85 7.94 -5.19 -0.48
CA VAL A 85 6.48 -5.21 -0.29
C VAL A 85 6.20 -5.36 1.19
N GLU A 86 5.64 -4.31 1.77
CA GLU A 86 5.26 -4.29 3.18
C GLU A 86 3.76 -4.47 3.29
N THR A 87 3.32 -5.26 4.26
CA THR A 87 1.90 -5.48 4.53
C THR A 87 1.57 -5.08 5.96
N LEU A 88 0.39 -4.56 6.17
CA LEU A 88 -0.13 -4.27 7.50
C LEU A 88 -1.44 -5.04 7.67
N ILE A 89 -1.39 -6.08 8.48
CA ILE A 89 -2.49 -7.01 8.72
C ILE A 89 -2.75 -7.07 10.23
N ASP A 90 -3.93 -6.66 10.65
CA ASP A 90 -4.34 -6.62 12.07
C ASP A 90 -3.28 -5.94 12.97
N GLY A 91 -2.71 -4.83 12.49
CA GLY A 91 -1.69 -4.05 13.21
C GLY A 91 -0.28 -4.64 13.17
N THR A 92 -0.03 -5.72 12.42
CA THR A 92 1.28 -6.37 12.31
C THR A 92 1.85 -6.15 10.91
N ILE A 93 3.12 -5.73 10.86
CA ILE A 93 3.87 -5.57 9.61
C ILE A 93 4.48 -6.89 9.18
N GLY A 94 4.27 -7.24 7.92
CA GLY A 94 4.99 -8.30 7.21
C GLY A 94 5.79 -7.72 6.05
N SER A 95 6.93 -8.32 5.73
CA SER A 95 7.85 -7.83 4.71
C SER A 95 8.26 -8.94 3.75
N LEU A 96 8.24 -8.65 2.45
CA LEU A 96 8.69 -9.53 1.39
C LEU A 96 9.52 -8.75 0.36
N LEU A 97 10.37 -9.44 -0.40
CA LEU A 97 11.02 -8.93 -1.60
C LEU A 97 10.43 -9.64 -2.81
N LEU A 98 9.72 -8.90 -3.66
CA LEU A 98 8.96 -9.48 -4.77
C LEU A 98 9.09 -8.64 -6.04
N HIS A 99 9.16 -9.29 -7.20
CA HIS A 99 9.08 -8.62 -8.50
C HIS A 99 7.66 -8.21 -8.86
N SER A 100 6.72 -9.06 -8.52
CA SER A 100 5.29 -8.84 -8.65
C SER A 100 4.55 -9.71 -7.65
N TRP A 101 3.29 -9.44 -7.43
CA TRP A 101 2.48 -10.22 -6.50
C TRP A 101 1.01 -10.19 -6.90
N ASP A 102 0.29 -11.19 -6.43
CA ASP A 102 -1.17 -11.29 -6.53
C ASP A 102 -1.68 -12.07 -5.32
N THR A 103 -2.96 -12.35 -5.27
CA THR A 103 -3.57 -13.19 -4.25
C THR A 103 -4.38 -14.31 -4.90
N VAL A 104 -4.50 -15.44 -4.21
CA VAL A 104 -5.36 -16.55 -4.60
C VAL A 104 -6.04 -17.10 -3.36
N THR A 105 -7.30 -17.50 -3.50
CA THR A 105 -8.05 -18.19 -2.45
C THR A 105 -8.41 -19.58 -2.92
N GLU A 106 -7.94 -20.59 -2.19
CA GLU A 106 -8.20 -21.99 -2.46
C GLU A 106 -8.64 -22.71 -1.19
N GLY A 107 -9.75 -23.41 -1.23
CA GLY A 107 -10.27 -24.15 -0.08
C GLY A 107 -10.53 -23.28 1.16
N GLY A 108 -10.89 -22.01 0.95
CA GLY A 108 -11.15 -21.04 2.03
C GLY A 108 -9.88 -20.40 2.61
N THR A 109 -8.69 -20.73 2.08
CA THR A 109 -7.42 -20.12 2.49
C THR A 109 -6.93 -19.14 1.44
N THR A 110 -6.57 -17.92 1.86
CA THR A 110 -6.00 -16.89 0.99
C THR A 110 -4.48 -16.89 1.10
N TYR A 111 -3.82 -16.88 -0.04
CA TYR A 111 -2.36 -16.82 -0.18
C TYR A 111 -1.96 -15.58 -0.97
N LEU A 112 -0.81 -15.02 -0.63
CA LEU A 112 -0.12 -14.08 -1.49
C LEU A 112 0.75 -14.89 -2.45
N THR A 113 0.69 -14.59 -3.74
CA THR A 113 1.43 -15.31 -4.78
C THR A 113 2.45 -14.41 -5.45
N ALA A 114 3.56 -14.97 -5.86
CA ALA A 114 4.62 -14.26 -6.57
C ALA A 114 5.44 -15.21 -7.44
N PRO A 115 6.08 -14.74 -8.52
CA PRO A 115 7.05 -15.54 -9.25
C PRO A 115 8.35 -15.67 -8.45
N ASN A 116 8.97 -16.85 -8.50
CA ASN A 116 10.34 -17.06 -8.02
C ASN A 116 11.35 -16.76 -9.13
N ASP A 117 12.65 -16.95 -8.86
CA ASP A 117 13.74 -16.70 -9.82
C ASP A 117 13.67 -17.57 -11.08
N LYS A 118 12.93 -18.67 -11.03
CA LYS A 118 12.69 -19.58 -12.16
C LYS A 118 11.43 -19.24 -12.94
N GLY A 119 10.67 -18.21 -12.52
CA GLY A 119 9.40 -17.84 -13.09
C GLY A 119 8.22 -18.73 -12.66
N GLU A 120 8.45 -19.61 -11.68
CA GLU A 120 7.39 -20.44 -11.11
C GLU A 120 6.61 -19.64 -10.06
N THR A 121 5.29 -19.79 -10.03
CA THR A 121 4.47 -19.16 -9.00
C THR A 121 4.64 -19.88 -7.67
N VAL A 122 5.11 -19.17 -6.68
CA VAL A 122 5.13 -19.58 -5.27
C VAL A 122 4.05 -18.86 -4.49
N ARG A 123 3.72 -19.35 -3.33
CA ARG A 123 2.72 -18.74 -2.46
C ARG A 123 3.17 -18.66 -1.02
N PHE A 124 2.69 -17.62 -0.37
CA PHE A 124 2.98 -17.31 1.02
C PHE A 124 1.68 -17.29 1.81
N LEU A 125 1.73 -17.87 3.00
CA LEU A 125 0.63 -17.84 3.96
C LEU A 125 0.97 -16.86 5.09
N TRP A 126 0.01 -15.99 5.43
CA TRP A 126 0.13 -15.16 6.62
C TRP A 126 -0.16 -15.99 7.87
N THR A 127 0.80 -16.03 8.80
CA THR A 127 0.69 -16.83 10.04
C THR A 127 0.03 -16.08 11.19
N GLY A 128 -0.21 -14.78 11.01
CA GLY A 128 -0.57 -13.85 12.09
C GLY A 128 0.62 -13.05 12.61
N ALA A 129 1.85 -13.43 12.25
CA ALA A 129 3.08 -12.77 12.64
C ALA A 129 4.03 -12.50 11.46
N GLU A 130 4.05 -13.39 10.47
CA GLU A 130 4.96 -13.32 9.33
C GLU A 130 4.39 -14.04 8.10
N TRP A 131 4.97 -13.76 6.93
CA TRP A 131 4.72 -14.50 5.71
C TRP A 131 5.57 -15.77 5.66
N GLN A 132 4.93 -16.90 5.41
CA GLN A 132 5.59 -18.21 5.34
C GLN A 132 5.43 -18.80 3.94
N LEU A 133 6.54 -19.13 3.28
CA LEU A 133 6.55 -19.82 2.00
C LEU A 133 5.96 -21.23 2.14
N GLN A 134 5.07 -21.55 1.22
CA GLN A 134 4.38 -22.85 1.18
C GLN A 134 4.97 -23.80 0.15
#